data_73645073ff396ba4a1e88459f9fb16b5
#
_entry.id   73645073ff396ba4a1e88459f9fb16b5
#
_cell.length_a   1.000
_cell.length_b   1.000
_cell.length_c   1.000
_cell.angle_alpha   90.00
_cell.angle_beta   90.00
_cell.angle_gamma   90.00
#
_symmetry.space_group_name_H-M   'P 1'
#
loop_
_entity.id
_entity.type
_entity.pdbx_description
1 polymer ?
#
loop_
_entity_poly.entity_id
_entity_poly.type
_entity_poly.pdbx_seq_one_letter_code
_entity_poly.pdbx_strand_id
1 'polypeptide(L)'
;KKDALMWFRFFAELPDDEELMPHQQEIALAALAQIETAVNKRREALAAKIDGLQSLSGRTYFVGNKAEFPRGCCSCLLGTGLSAVRKTNKCNVQCKFCYNYGELDCQPPIGEGMWEIGGTKFYEDDIDLLLSIQKKPTGIAYVYLEPFMEIEKYYGVIRKFHAAGVHQHMYTNGILVNEGNLRMLAQAGLDELRFNLGASGCADSVIEAMRVAKRYIPFVGVETPMTPELYETFLRKKDAILATGIDFINLAELHHTPNTLGNYWGENLYVCRRGYVSPVWSRELTLKLMKQADEEGWAPVVHDCSNHTKFARDLNLRAKEGGWFGASSYGCEFDRLPYEAFLPILSDPDFAFLSEEPLPAGYRPGDLVL
;
A
#
# COMPACT_ATOMS: atom_id res chain seq x y z
N LYS A 1 6.28 19.21 -1.16
CA LYS A 1 7.05 20.23 -0.42
C LYS A 1 6.43 20.55 0.93
N LYS A 2 5.13 20.83 1.00
CA LYS A 2 4.46 21.27 2.23
C LYS A 2 4.58 20.23 3.35
N ASP A 3 4.29 18.96 3.05
CA ASP A 3 4.39 17.88 4.06
C ASP A 3 5.83 17.66 4.52
N ALA A 4 6.81 17.75 3.61
CA ALA A 4 8.22 17.65 3.99
C ALA A 4 8.66 18.81 4.89
N LEU A 5 8.18 20.03 4.63
CA LEU A 5 8.45 21.19 5.47
C LEU A 5 7.72 21.09 6.82
N MET A 6 6.50 20.56 6.86
CA MET A 6 5.80 20.26 8.11
C MET A 6 6.63 19.33 8.99
N TRP A 7 7.13 18.23 8.45
CA TRP A 7 7.99 17.32 9.18
C TRP A 7 9.32 17.94 9.57
N PHE A 8 9.92 18.76 8.70
CA PHE A 8 11.13 19.52 9.06
C PHE A 8 10.89 20.41 10.27
N ARG A 9 9.80 21.18 10.28
CA ARG A 9 9.41 22.02 11.42
C ARG A 9 9.22 21.21 12.69
N PHE A 10 8.52 20.10 12.60
CA PHE A 10 8.30 19.20 13.73
C PHE A 10 9.62 18.69 14.32
N PHE A 11 10.54 18.17 13.50
CA PHE A 11 11.82 17.67 13.98
C PHE A 11 12.79 18.76 14.44
N ALA A 12 12.66 19.97 13.91
CA ALA A 12 13.44 21.13 14.30
C ALA A 12 12.84 21.87 15.53
N GLU A 13 11.73 21.36 16.07
CA GLU A 13 11.01 21.94 17.21
C GLU A 13 10.64 23.42 17.00
N LEU A 14 10.32 23.79 15.76
CA LEU A 14 9.93 25.17 15.44
C LEU A 14 8.49 25.43 15.87
N PRO A 15 8.19 26.63 16.41
CA PRO A 15 6.82 27.05 16.75
C PRO A 15 5.87 26.92 15.56
N ASP A 16 4.60 26.59 15.83
CA ASP A 16 3.59 26.38 14.77
C ASP A 16 3.29 27.65 13.97
N ASP A 17 3.46 28.81 14.58
CA ASP A 17 3.25 30.14 13.99
C ASP A 17 4.50 30.72 13.30
N GLU A 18 5.65 30.07 13.43
CA GLU A 18 6.86 30.51 12.74
C GLU A 18 6.84 30.10 11.27
N GLU A 19 6.69 31.05 10.38
CA GLU A 19 6.80 30.84 8.94
C GLU A 19 8.26 30.82 8.50
N LEU A 20 8.65 29.70 7.86
CA LEU A 20 9.97 29.63 7.22
C LEU A 20 10.00 30.56 6.00
N MET A 21 10.97 31.45 5.98
CA MET A 21 11.22 32.29 4.80
C MET A 21 11.59 31.40 3.59
N PRO A 22 11.33 31.83 2.34
CA PRO A 22 11.58 31.02 1.15
C PRO A 22 12.99 30.41 1.10
N HIS A 23 14.03 31.17 1.45
CA HIS A 23 15.41 30.66 1.47
C HIS A 23 15.64 29.59 2.56
N GLN A 24 14.97 29.71 3.71
CA GLN A 24 15.02 28.71 4.79
C GLN A 24 14.32 27.43 4.34
N GLN A 25 13.20 27.54 3.65
CA GLN A 25 12.51 26.39 3.04
C GLN A 25 13.40 25.65 2.05
N GLU A 26 14.13 26.38 1.19
CA GLU A 26 15.08 25.78 0.24
C GLU A 26 16.21 25.05 0.96
N ILE A 27 16.78 25.64 1.99
CA ILE A 27 17.83 25.02 2.81
C ILE A 27 17.30 23.74 3.48
N ALA A 28 16.11 23.80 4.08
CA ALA A 28 15.48 22.67 4.73
C ALA A 28 15.23 21.51 3.73
N LEU A 29 14.66 21.81 2.58
CA LEU A 29 14.41 20.81 1.54
C LEU A 29 15.71 20.22 0.99
N ALA A 30 16.76 21.02 0.83
CA ALA A 30 18.07 20.53 0.41
C ALA A 30 18.70 19.59 1.44
N ALA A 31 18.60 19.92 2.73
CA ALA A 31 19.08 19.05 3.82
C ALA A 31 18.33 17.70 3.84
N LEU A 32 16.99 17.73 3.74
CA LEU A 32 16.18 16.52 3.67
C LEU A 32 16.53 15.65 2.44
N ALA A 33 16.76 16.28 1.28
CA ALA A 33 17.16 15.59 0.06
C ALA A 33 18.56 14.94 0.18
N GLN A 34 19.49 15.56 0.88
CA GLN A 34 20.81 14.95 1.15
C GLN A 34 20.69 13.70 2.01
N ILE A 35 19.87 13.74 3.07
CA ILE A 35 19.60 12.60 3.94
C ILE A 35 18.96 11.47 3.12
N GLU A 36 17.92 11.77 2.36
CA GLU A 36 17.23 10.80 1.49
C GLU A 36 18.21 10.17 0.49
N THR A 37 19.08 10.97 -0.12
CA THR A 37 20.10 10.49 -1.05
C THR A 37 21.07 9.51 -0.36
N ALA A 38 21.51 9.81 0.85
CA ALA A 38 22.39 8.92 1.62
C ALA A 38 21.69 7.59 1.96
N VAL A 39 20.42 7.65 2.37
CA VAL A 39 19.61 6.46 2.64
C VAL A 39 19.43 5.62 1.36
N ASN A 40 19.14 6.24 0.22
CA ASN A 40 18.98 5.54 -1.05
C ASN A 40 20.27 4.87 -1.52
N LYS A 41 21.44 5.51 -1.38
CA LYS A 41 22.74 4.88 -1.68
C LYS A 41 22.98 3.60 -0.86
N ARG A 42 22.61 3.60 0.42
CA ARG A 42 22.69 2.38 1.25
C ARG A 42 21.80 1.28 0.72
N ARG A 43 20.57 1.62 0.31
CA ARG A 43 19.61 0.68 -0.25
C ARG A 43 20.05 0.11 -1.58
N GLU A 44 20.61 0.95 -2.46
CA GLU A 44 21.21 0.52 -3.73
C GLU A 44 22.36 -0.46 -3.50
N ALA A 45 23.22 -0.20 -2.51
CA ALA A 45 24.30 -1.10 -2.14
C ALA A 45 23.83 -2.44 -1.58
N LEU A 46 22.65 -2.49 -0.95
CA LEU A 46 22.02 -3.73 -0.52
C LEU A 46 21.37 -4.45 -1.70
N ALA A 47 20.65 -3.73 -2.53
CA ALA A 47 20.00 -4.25 -3.72
C ALA A 47 21.01 -4.87 -4.71
N ALA A 48 22.17 -4.25 -4.90
CA ALA A 48 23.24 -4.76 -5.75
C ALA A 48 23.83 -6.12 -5.29
N LYS A 49 23.47 -6.60 -4.11
CA LYS A 49 23.88 -7.91 -3.59
C LYS A 49 22.83 -9.01 -3.78
N ILE A 50 21.79 -8.76 -4.54
CA ILE A 50 20.72 -9.69 -4.82
C ILE A 50 20.80 -10.07 -6.30
N ASP A 51 21.25 -11.28 -6.59
CA ASP A 51 21.56 -11.70 -7.96
C ASP A 51 20.31 -11.81 -8.85
N GLY A 52 19.21 -12.34 -8.30
CA GLY A 52 17.91 -12.48 -8.98
C GLY A 52 17.01 -11.26 -8.89
N LEU A 53 17.53 -10.10 -8.44
CA LEU A 53 16.73 -8.89 -8.29
C LEU A 53 16.21 -8.39 -9.64
N GLN A 54 14.91 -8.18 -9.70
CA GLN A 54 14.21 -7.60 -10.83
C GLN A 54 13.53 -6.31 -10.40
N SER A 55 13.16 -5.49 -11.37
CA SER A 55 12.43 -4.25 -11.12
C SER A 55 11.20 -4.14 -12.00
N LEU A 56 10.10 -3.66 -11.39
CA LEU A 56 8.95 -3.14 -12.11
C LEU A 56 9.00 -1.61 -12.03
N SER A 57 8.95 -0.96 -13.19
CA SER A 57 8.92 0.50 -13.29
C SER A 57 10.15 1.21 -12.70
N GLY A 58 11.28 0.52 -12.56
CA GLY A 58 12.50 1.06 -11.96
C GLY A 58 12.41 1.39 -10.45
N ARG A 59 11.30 1.08 -9.79
CA ARG A 59 11.03 1.52 -8.39
C ARG A 59 10.62 0.42 -7.45
N THR A 60 9.85 -0.54 -7.92
CA THR A 60 9.46 -1.71 -7.14
C THR A 60 10.41 -2.83 -7.46
N TYR A 61 11.14 -3.28 -6.47
CA TYR A 61 12.03 -4.44 -6.58
C TYR A 61 11.27 -5.71 -6.24
N PHE A 62 11.65 -6.80 -6.91
CA PHE A 62 11.13 -8.13 -6.60
C PHE A 62 12.13 -9.23 -6.95
N VAL A 63 11.96 -10.38 -6.33
CA VAL A 63 12.60 -11.65 -6.67
C VAL A 63 11.51 -12.69 -6.90
N GLY A 64 11.80 -13.67 -7.76
CA GLY A 64 10.85 -14.71 -8.13
C GLY A 64 10.26 -14.53 -9.55
N ASN A 65 9.16 -15.21 -9.84
CA ASN A 65 8.57 -15.23 -11.17
C ASN A 65 7.69 -13.99 -11.43
N LYS A 66 8.10 -13.14 -12.37
CA LYS A 66 7.35 -11.94 -12.77
C LYS A 66 5.89 -12.22 -13.17
N ALA A 67 5.62 -13.38 -13.77
CA ALA A 67 4.27 -13.75 -14.19
C ALA A 67 3.29 -13.95 -13.00
N GLU A 68 3.83 -14.18 -11.83
CA GLU A 68 3.08 -14.38 -10.58
C GLU A 68 3.02 -13.11 -9.72
N PHE A 69 3.44 -11.96 -10.27
CA PHE A 69 3.36 -10.69 -9.55
C PHE A 69 1.89 -10.31 -9.30
N PRO A 70 1.51 -9.86 -8.06
CA PRO A 70 0.13 -9.62 -7.68
C PRO A 70 -0.58 -8.62 -8.60
N ARG A 71 -1.75 -9.00 -9.14
CA ARG A 71 -2.53 -8.12 -10.05
C ARG A 71 -2.97 -6.83 -9.38
N GLY A 72 -3.33 -6.88 -8.11
CA GLY A 72 -3.65 -5.69 -7.33
C GLY A 72 -2.48 -4.71 -7.25
N CYS A 73 -1.24 -5.22 -7.09
CA CYS A 73 -0.04 -4.39 -7.13
C CYS A 73 0.24 -3.85 -8.53
N CYS A 74 0.02 -4.63 -9.59
CA CYS A 74 0.12 -4.11 -10.96
C CYS A 74 -0.83 -2.94 -11.19
N SER A 75 -2.10 -3.05 -10.80
CA SER A 75 -3.08 -1.96 -10.89
C SER A 75 -2.65 -0.72 -10.12
N CYS A 76 -2.06 -0.93 -8.93
CA CYS A 76 -1.51 0.14 -8.10
C CYS A 76 -0.33 0.84 -8.78
N LEU A 77 0.65 0.08 -9.28
CA LEU A 77 1.87 0.60 -9.91
C LEU A 77 1.60 1.38 -11.18
N LEU A 78 0.68 0.88 -12.01
CA LEU A 78 0.30 1.52 -13.27
C LEU A 78 -0.64 2.72 -13.06
N GLY A 79 -1.12 2.97 -11.84
CA GLY A 79 -2.07 4.02 -11.57
C GLY A 79 -3.37 3.89 -12.39
N THR A 80 -3.73 2.68 -12.80
CA THR A 80 -4.87 2.42 -13.70
C THR A 80 -6.20 2.32 -12.99
N GLY A 81 -6.29 2.82 -11.77
CA GLY A 81 -7.57 2.92 -11.07
C GLY A 81 -7.75 1.86 -9.98
N LEU A 82 -6.72 1.58 -9.20
CA LEU A 82 -6.91 0.88 -7.94
C LEU A 82 -7.62 1.83 -6.97
N SER A 83 -8.82 1.45 -6.52
CA SER A 83 -9.59 2.22 -5.56
C SER A 83 -9.63 1.53 -4.21
N ALA A 84 -9.41 2.32 -3.16
CA ALA A 84 -9.54 1.86 -1.78
C ALA A 84 -11.01 1.89 -1.36
N VAL A 85 -11.47 0.82 -0.73
CA VAL A 85 -12.86 0.65 -0.29
C VAL A 85 -12.90 0.44 1.21
N ARG A 86 -13.75 1.20 1.88
CA ARG A 86 -14.01 1.11 3.31
C ARG A 86 -15.49 0.86 3.59
N LYS A 87 -15.77 -0.06 4.49
CA LYS A 87 -17.12 -0.35 5.00
C LYS A 87 -17.16 -0.38 6.52
N THR A 88 -16.21 -1.04 7.14
CA THR A 88 -16.15 -1.16 8.60
C THR A 88 -15.32 -0.03 9.23
N ASN A 89 -15.69 0.34 10.45
CA ASN A 89 -14.92 1.21 11.34
C ASN A 89 -14.26 0.43 12.48
N LYS A 90 -14.25 -0.91 12.39
CA LYS A 90 -13.84 -1.77 13.50
C LYS A 90 -12.52 -2.47 13.19
N CYS A 91 -11.75 -2.67 14.23
CA CYS A 91 -10.58 -3.54 14.22
C CYS A 91 -10.43 -4.22 15.58
N ASN A 92 -9.99 -5.46 15.57
CA ASN A 92 -9.76 -6.26 16.78
C ASN A 92 -8.31 -6.17 17.29
N VAL A 93 -7.46 -5.37 16.64
CA VAL A 93 -6.05 -5.12 17.01
C VAL A 93 -5.70 -3.65 16.89
N GLN A 94 -4.77 -3.20 17.72
CA GLN A 94 -4.21 -1.86 17.65
C GLN A 94 -2.69 -1.95 17.34
N CYS A 95 -2.36 -2.05 16.06
CA CYS A 95 -0.97 -2.17 15.62
C CYS A 95 -0.24 -0.83 15.77
N LYS A 96 0.96 -0.85 16.39
CA LYS A 96 1.79 0.35 16.59
C LYS A 96 2.13 1.11 15.30
N PHE A 97 2.14 0.42 14.16
CA PHE A 97 2.43 0.97 12.83
C PHE A 97 1.18 1.35 12.04
N CYS A 98 -0.02 1.15 12.57
CA CYS A 98 -1.27 1.41 11.85
C CYS A 98 -1.52 2.91 11.71
N TYR A 99 -1.91 3.37 10.52
CA TYR A 99 -2.29 4.77 10.27
C TYR A 99 -3.44 5.26 11.17
N ASN A 100 -4.30 4.35 11.61
CA ASN A 100 -5.40 4.62 12.52
C ASN A 100 -5.03 4.37 14.01
N TYR A 101 -3.74 4.30 14.34
CA TYR A 101 -3.30 4.10 15.72
C TYR A 101 -3.82 5.24 16.61
N GLY A 102 -4.45 4.89 17.72
CA GLY A 102 -5.06 5.85 18.64
C GLY A 102 -6.39 6.46 18.16
N GLU A 103 -6.85 6.16 16.93
CA GLU A 103 -8.04 6.75 16.32
C GLU A 103 -9.14 5.74 15.95
N LEU A 104 -9.03 4.49 16.42
CA LEU A 104 -9.96 3.42 16.02
C LEU A 104 -11.43 3.78 16.33
N ASP A 105 -11.67 4.43 17.47
CA ASP A 105 -13.00 4.83 17.88
C ASP A 105 -13.41 6.23 17.39
N CYS A 106 -12.48 6.97 16.79
CA CYS A 106 -12.70 8.35 16.33
C CYS A 106 -13.10 8.42 14.84
N GLN A 107 -12.99 7.32 14.09
CA GLN A 107 -13.37 7.31 12.69
C GLN A 107 -14.87 7.50 12.53
N PRO A 108 -15.34 8.47 11.71
CA PRO A 108 -16.77 8.67 11.52
C PRO A 108 -17.41 7.40 10.94
N PRO A 109 -18.58 7.01 11.45
CA PRO A 109 -19.27 5.83 10.94
C PRO A 109 -19.64 6.00 9.46
N ILE A 110 -19.52 4.91 8.73
CA ILE A 110 -20.10 4.82 7.40
C ILE A 110 -21.58 4.50 7.61
N GLY A 111 -22.46 5.30 7.01
CA GLY A 111 -23.92 5.12 7.15
C GLY A 111 -24.36 3.71 6.77
N GLU A 112 -25.51 3.29 7.30
CA GLU A 112 -26.14 2.03 6.92
C GLU A 112 -26.37 1.97 5.40
N GLY A 113 -26.06 0.83 4.78
CA GLY A 113 -26.13 0.67 3.32
C GLY A 113 -25.09 1.44 2.52
N MET A 114 -24.28 2.31 3.15
CA MET A 114 -23.28 3.12 2.47
C MET A 114 -21.91 2.45 2.42
N TRP A 115 -21.15 2.82 1.42
CA TRP A 115 -19.74 2.46 1.18
C TRP A 115 -18.92 3.70 0.95
N GLU A 116 -17.68 3.70 1.41
CA GLU A 116 -16.74 4.73 1.02
C GLU A 116 -15.72 4.14 0.05
N ILE A 117 -15.63 4.75 -1.11
CA ILE A 117 -14.76 4.30 -2.19
C ILE A 117 -13.96 5.50 -2.65
N GLY A 118 -12.63 5.43 -2.49
CA GLY A 118 -11.74 6.54 -2.82
C GLY A 118 -12.08 7.87 -2.10
N GLY A 119 -12.59 7.79 -0.86
CA GLY A 119 -12.99 8.96 -0.08
C GLY A 119 -14.39 9.50 -0.37
N THR A 120 -15.11 8.94 -1.33
CA THR A 120 -16.49 9.33 -1.66
C THR A 120 -17.48 8.27 -1.15
N LYS A 121 -18.58 8.70 -0.56
CA LYS A 121 -19.63 7.81 -0.04
C LYS A 121 -20.68 7.51 -1.10
N PHE A 122 -21.04 6.24 -1.23
CA PHE A 122 -22.07 5.71 -2.16
C PHE A 122 -22.98 4.74 -1.43
N TYR A 123 -24.22 4.60 -1.90
CA TYR A 123 -25.05 3.46 -1.55
C TYR A 123 -24.65 2.24 -2.38
N GLU A 124 -24.87 1.05 -1.84
CA GLU A 124 -24.53 -0.19 -2.56
C GLU A 124 -25.25 -0.29 -3.92
N ASP A 125 -26.47 0.20 -4.00
CA ASP A 125 -27.27 0.19 -5.24
C ASP A 125 -26.71 1.15 -6.30
N ASP A 126 -26.00 2.21 -5.92
CA ASP A 126 -25.37 3.16 -6.86
C ASP A 126 -24.17 2.54 -7.60
N ILE A 127 -23.60 1.45 -7.08
CA ILE A 127 -22.39 0.82 -7.67
C ILE A 127 -22.67 0.34 -9.10
N ASP A 128 -23.81 -0.26 -9.35
CA ASP A 128 -24.17 -0.74 -10.70
C ASP A 128 -24.32 0.41 -11.70
N LEU A 129 -24.96 1.50 -11.26
CA LEU A 129 -25.07 2.72 -12.07
C LEU A 129 -23.70 3.31 -12.36
N LEU A 130 -22.86 3.46 -11.33
CA LEU A 130 -21.50 3.97 -11.49
C LEU A 130 -20.68 3.12 -12.45
N LEU A 131 -20.77 1.79 -12.36
CA LEU A 131 -20.09 0.86 -13.27
C LEU A 131 -20.57 0.98 -14.72
N SER A 132 -21.79 1.44 -14.92
CA SER A 132 -22.39 1.63 -16.25
C SER A 132 -21.98 2.94 -16.92
N ILE A 133 -21.74 4.00 -16.15
CA ILE A 133 -21.54 5.37 -16.68
C ILE A 133 -20.09 5.85 -16.61
N GLN A 134 -19.23 5.20 -15.79
CA GLN A 134 -17.85 5.61 -15.63
C GLN A 134 -16.88 4.53 -16.13
N LYS A 135 -15.64 4.96 -16.42
CA LYS A 135 -14.55 4.03 -16.74
C LYS A 135 -14.30 3.11 -15.54
N LYS A 136 -14.38 1.81 -15.75
CA LYS A 136 -14.17 0.82 -14.70
C LYS A 136 -12.78 0.95 -14.09
N PRO A 137 -12.63 0.83 -12.75
CA PRO A 137 -11.34 0.66 -12.14
C PRO A 137 -10.71 -0.67 -12.59
N THR A 138 -9.40 -0.77 -12.66
CA THR A 138 -8.73 -2.04 -12.94
C THR A 138 -8.63 -2.91 -11.70
N GLY A 139 -8.75 -2.33 -10.52
CA GLY A 139 -8.75 -3.05 -9.26
C GLY A 139 -9.45 -2.31 -8.12
N ILE A 140 -9.95 -3.07 -7.18
CA ILE A 140 -10.53 -2.62 -5.91
C ILE A 140 -9.76 -3.23 -4.76
N ALA A 141 -9.42 -2.42 -3.78
CA ALA A 141 -8.75 -2.83 -2.54
C ALA A 141 -9.68 -2.62 -1.35
N TYR A 142 -10.13 -3.68 -0.72
CA TYR A 142 -10.84 -3.62 0.55
C TYR A 142 -9.81 -3.44 1.66
N VAL A 143 -9.61 -2.20 2.04
CA VAL A 143 -8.61 -1.73 3.01
C VAL A 143 -9.29 -1.01 4.16
N TYR A 144 -8.50 -0.51 5.10
CA TYR A 144 -8.89 0.13 6.34
C TYR A 144 -9.46 -0.83 7.39
N LEU A 145 -8.83 -0.77 8.55
CA LEU A 145 -9.22 -1.54 9.72
C LEU A 145 -9.30 -3.05 9.41
N GLU A 146 -10.29 -3.75 9.94
CA GLU A 146 -10.39 -5.20 9.74
C GLU A 146 -11.73 -5.59 9.09
N PRO A 147 -11.76 -5.87 7.79
CA PRO A 147 -12.99 -6.27 7.10
C PRO A 147 -13.70 -7.49 7.73
N PHE A 148 -12.94 -8.44 8.30
CA PHE A 148 -13.51 -9.64 8.91
C PHE A 148 -14.29 -9.38 10.20
N MET A 149 -14.24 -8.17 10.76
CA MET A 149 -15.14 -7.76 11.85
C MET A 149 -16.61 -7.71 11.41
N GLU A 150 -16.87 -7.49 10.13
CA GLU A 150 -18.21 -7.35 9.54
C GLU A 150 -18.25 -7.92 8.11
N ILE A 151 -17.60 -9.08 7.91
CA ILE A 151 -17.31 -9.63 6.56
C ILE A 151 -18.57 -9.91 5.74
N GLU A 152 -19.67 -10.24 6.38
CA GLU A 152 -20.94 -10.51 5.72
C GLU A 152 -21.47 -9.31 4.92
N LYS A 153 -21.10 -8.10 5.32
CA LYS A 153 -21.46 -6.87 4.62
C LYS A 153 -20.76 -6.71 3.27
N TYR A 154 -19.65 -7.42 3.05
CA TYR A 154 -18.83 -7.27 1.84
C TYR A 154 -19.27 -8.15 0.67
N TYR A 155 -19.96 -9.27 0.92
CA TYR A 155 -20.26 -10.26 -0.13
C TYR A 155 -21.08 -9.69 -1.28
N GLY A 156 -22.02 -8.77 -1.01
CA GLY A 156 -22.85 -8.12 -2.04
C GLY A 156 -22.00 -7.32 -3.01
N VAL A 157 -21.19 -6.43 -2.48
CA VAL A 157 -20.33 -5.53 -3.26
C VAL A 157 -19.26 -6.31 -4.02
N ILE A 158 -18.65 -7.33 -3.40
CA ILE A 158 -17.69 -8.20 -4.10
C ILE A 158 -18.34 -8.84 -5.33
N ARG A 159 -19.56 -9.36 -5.23
CA ARG A 159 -20.27 -9.92 -6.40
C ARG A 159 -20.49 -8.90 -7.52
N LYS A 160 -20.83 -7.64 -7.18
CA LYS A 160 -21.04 -6.58 -8.17
C LYS A 160 -19.75 -6.28 -8.94
N PHE A 161 -18.64 -6.10 -8.26
CA PHE A 161 -17.34 -5.84 -8.90
C PHE A 161 -16.82 -7.07 -9.66
N HIS A 162 -17.04 -8.27 -9.15
CA HIS A 162 -16.69 -9.51 -9.86
C HIS A 162 -17.45 -9.63 -11.18
N ALA A 163 -18.77 -9.42 -11.16
CA ALA A 163 -19.61 -9.44 -12.36
C ALA A 163 -19.18 -8.38 -13.39
N ALA A 164 -18.63 -7.27 -12.93
CA ALA A 164 -18.08 -6.22 -13.79
C ALA A 164 -16.66 -6.54 -14.32
N GLY A 165 -16.04 -7.64 -13.89
CA GLY A 165 -14.68 -8.02 -14.28
C GLY A 165 -13.60 -7.14 -13.68
N VAL A 166 -13.85 -6.55 -12.51
CA VAL A 166 -12.88 -5.74 -11.77
C VAL A 166 -12.10 -6.64 -10.81
N HIS A 167 -10.77 -6.59 -10.87
CA HIS A 167 -9.92 -7.32 -9.93
C HIS A 167 -10.09 -6.82 -8.50
N GLN A 168 -10.19 -7.73 -7.55
CA GLN A 168 -10.48 -7.40 -6.17
C GLN A 168 -9.51 -8.06 -5.20
N HIS A 169 -8.95 -7.28 -4.28
CA HIS A 169 -8.19 -7.83 -3.18
C HIS A 169 -8.62 -7.26 -1.83
N MET A 170 -8.49 -8.07 -0.78
CA MET A 170 -8.86 -7.72 0.57
C MET A 170 -7.69 -7.90 1.53
N TYR A 171 -7.56 -6.97 2.47
CA TYR A 171 -6.59 -7.04 3.56
C TYR A 171 -7.23 -7.59 4.82
N THR A 172 -6.46 -8.36 5.59
CA THR A 172 -6.88 -8.85 6.90
C THR A 172 -5.69 -9.06 7.84
N ASN A 173 -5.90 -8.90 9.14
CA ASN A 173 -4.94 -9.36 10.14
C ASN A 173 -4.96 -10.88 10.36
N GLY A 174 -5.92 -11.57 9.76
CA GLY A 174 -6.04 -13.02 9.74
C GLY A 174 -6.66 -13.67 10.96
N ILE A 175 -6.86 -12.93 12.06
CA ILE A 175 -7.28 -13.49 13.35
C ILE A 175 -8.72 -14.03 13.32
N LEU A 176 -9.59 -13.36 12.56
CA LEU A 176 -11.02 -13.72 12.43
C LEU A 176 -11.32 -14.57 11.19
N VAL A 177 -10.30 -14.88 10.40
CA VAL A 177 -10.46 -15.70 9.20
C VAL A 177 -10.83 -17.11 9.58
N ASN A 178 -11.88 -17.63 8.96
CA ASN A 178 -12.32 -19.01 9.11
C ASN A 178 -12.81 -19.58 7.77
N GLU A 179 -12.95 -20.91 7.70
CA GLU A 179 -13.29 -21.59 6.45
C GLU A 179 -14.67 -21.18 5.91
N GLY A 180 -15.66 -20.90 6.78
CA GLY A 180 -16.97 -20.43 6.38
C GLY A 180 -16.91 -19.11 5.63
N ASN A 181 -16.20 -18.13 6.20
CA ASN A 181 -16.01 -16.82 5.57
C ASN A 181 -15.22 -16.91 4.25
N LEU A 182 -14.21 -17.75 4.20
CA LEU A 182 -13.41 -17.95 2.97
C LEU A 182 -14.24 -18.57 1.85
N ARG A 183 -15.11 -19.52 2.16
CA ARG A 183 -16.04 -20.12 1.20
C ARG A 183 -17.00 -19.07 0.65
N MET A 184 -17.54 -18.21 1.48
CA MET A 184 -18.44 -17.14 1.06
C MET A 184 -17.75 -16.08 0.22
N LEU A 185 -16.51 -15.71 0.56
CA LEU A 185 -15.68 -14.79 -0.24
C LEU A 185 -15.37 -15.37 -1.62
N ALA A 186 -15.02 -16.65 -1.69
CA ALA A 186 -14.80 -17.35 -2.96
C ALA A 186 -16.07 -17.38 -3.83
N GLN A 187 -17.22 -17.67 -3.23
CA GLN A 187 -18.52 -17.66 -3.92
C GLN A 187 -18.91 -16.23 -4.38
N ALA A 188 -18.50 -15.21 -3.65
CA ALA A 188 -18.69 -13.83 -4.03
C ALA A 188 -17.75 -13.38 -5.16
N GLY A 189 -16.63 -14.10 -5.39
CA GLY A 189 -15.67 -13.84 -6.45
C GLY A 189 -14.51 -12.93 -6.02
N LEU A 190 -14.06 -13.03 -4.77
CA LEU A 190 -12.83 -12.36 -4.33
C LEU A 190 -11.63 -13.01 -5.03
N ASP A 191 -10.79 -12.19 -5.67
CA ASP A 191 -9.63 -12.68 -6.42
C ASP A 191 -8.39 -12.91 -5.54
N GLU A 192 -8.17 -12.04 -4.53
CA GLU A 192 -6.91 -12.01 -3.80
C GLU A 192 -7.13 -11.65 -2.32
N LEU A 193 -6.49 -12.39 -1.41
CA LEU A 193 -6.53 -12.14 0.04
C LEU A 193 -5.11 -11.92 0.59
N ARG A 194 -4.92 -10.82 1.33
CA ARG A 194 -3.64 -10.35 1.86
C ARG A 194 -3.63 -10.38 3.38
N PHE A 195 -2.72 -11.15 3.95
CA PHE A 195 -2.54 -11.27 5.39
C PHE A 195 -1.48 -10.29 5.91
N ASN A 196 -1.83 -9.49 6.90
CA ASN A 196 -0.89 -8.64 7.63
C ASN A 196 -0.30 -9.41 8.81
N LEU A 197 0.84 -10.05 8.61
CA LEU A 197 1.50 -10.83 9.64
C LEU A 197 2.07 -9.96 10.78
N GLY A 198 2.38 -8.71 10.54
CA GLY A 198 2.80 -7.77 11.57
C GLY A 198 1.69 -7.49 12.60
N ALA A 199 0.43 -7.51 12.17
CA ALA A 199 -0.72 -7.32 13.06
C ALA A 199 -0.97 -8.51 13.99
N SER A 200 -0.61 -9.73 13.59
CA SER A 200 -0.82 -10.96 14.33
C SER A 200 0.46 -11.51 15.01
N GLY A 201 1.62 -10.89 14.79
CA GLY A 201 2.90 -11.40 15.23
C GLY A 201 3.23 -12.79 14.66
N CYS A 202 2.81 -13.09 13.44
CA CYS A 202 2.91 -14.42 12.82
C CYS A 202 2.29 -15.53 13.67
N ALA A 203 1.14 -15.33 14.29
CA ALA A 203 0.47 -16.33 15.10
C ALA A 203 0.22 -17.63 14.30
N ASP A 204 0.40 -18.80 14.92
CA ASP A 204 0.24 -20.10 14.23
C ASP A 204 -1.17 -20.28 13.69
N SER A 205 -2.19 -19.76 14.40
CA SER A 205 -3.58 -19.77 13.93
C SER A 205 -3.76 -18.96 12.63
N VAL A 206 -3.02 -17.87 12.45
CA VAL A 206 -3.07 -17.06 11.23
C VAL A 206 -2.30 -17.74 10.10
N ILE A 207 -1.19 -18.39 10.39
CA ILE A 207 -0.46 -19.21 9.39
C ILE A 207 -1.37 -20.36 8.90
N GLU A 208 -2.11 -21.00 9.81
CA GLU A 208 -3.10 -22.02 9.42
C GLU A 208 -4.25 -21.41 8.59
N ALA A 209 -4.73 -20.23 8.97
CA ALA A 209 -5.75 -19.52 8.19
C ALA A 209 -5.28 -19.22 6.75
N MET A 210 -4.00 -18.88 6.55
CA MET A 210 -3.40 -18.72 5.22
C MET A 210 -3.45 -20.00 4.41
N ARG A 211 -3.10 -21.16 5.04
CA ARG A 211 -3.17 -22.47 4.39
C ARG A 211 -4.60 -22.83 3.98
N VAL A 212 -5.57 -22.54 4.85
CA VAL A 212 -6.98 -22.74 4.53
C VAL A 212 -7.42 -21.83 3.40
N ALA A 213 -7.02 -20.55 3.43
CA ALA A 213 -7.36 -19.57 2.40
C ALA A 213 -6.92 -20.01 1.01
N LYS A 214 -5.75 -20.62 0.85
CA LYS A 214 -5.26 -21.17 -0.42
C LYS A 214 -6.16 -22.23 -1.06
N ARG A 215 -7.06 -22.83 -0.30
CA ARG A 215 -8.04 -23.81 -0.86
C ARG A 215 -9.25 -23.13 -1.49
N TYR A 216 -9.51 -21.88 -1.18
CA TYR A 216 -10.72 -21.16 -1.57
C TYR A 216 -10.46 -19.92 -2.44
N ILE A 217 -9.43 -19.17 -2.12
CA ILE A 217 -9.12 -17.90 -2.80
C ILE A 217 -8.02 -18.13 -3.85
N PRO A 218 -8.22 -17.65 -5.08
CA PRO A 218 -7.29 -17.89 -6.18
C PRO A 218 -5.86 -17.42 -5.88
N PHE A 219 -5.70 -16.26 -5.23
CA PHE A 219 -4.42 -15.67 -4.94
C PHE A 219 -4.33 -15.22 -3.48
N VAL A 220 -3.34 -15.74 -2.75
CA VAL A 220 -3.18 -15.46 -1.32
C VAL A 220 -1.75 -15.06 -1.04
N GLY A 221 -1.55 -13.97 -0.30
CA GLY A 221 -0.23 -13.54 0.06
C GLY A 221 -0.15 -12.80 1.38
N VAL A 222 1.06 -12.36 1.69
CA VAL A 222 1.36 -11.50 2.82
C VAL A 222 1.52 -10.07 2.33
N GLU A 223 0.92 -9.11 3.03
CA GLU A 223 1.24 -7.70 2.90
C GLU A 223 1.36 -7.06 4.27
N THR A 224 2.56 -6.63 4.61
CA THR A 224 2.87 -6.09 5.92
C THR A 224 4.06 -5.12 5.85
N PRO A 225 4.12 -4.08 6.69
CA PRO A 225 5.37 -3.38 6.89
C PRO A 225 6.37 -4.28 7.62
N MET A 226 7.61 -4.32 7.13
CA MET A 226 8.65 -5.09 7.81
C MET A 226 9.23 -4.24 8.94
N THR A 227 8.97 -4.65 10.18
CA THR A 227 9.58 -4.11 11.40
C THR A 227 10.68 -5.03 11.89
N PRO A 228 11.62 -4.56 12.74
CA PRO A 228 12.66 -5.44 13.30
C PRO A 228 12.09 -6.67 14.01
N GLU A 229 11.06 -6.51 14.83
CA GLU A 229 10.44 -7.62 15.56
C GLU A 229 9.75 -8.61 14.62
N LEU A 230 9.10 -8.09 13.58
CA LEU A 230 8.47 -8.94 12.59
C LEU A 230 9.51 -9.70 11.77
N TYR A 231 10.61 -9.07 11.38
CA TYR A 231 11.70 -9.70 10.65
C TYR A 231 12.22 -10.92 11.38
N GLU A 232 12.58 -10.76 12.66
CA GLU A 232 13.04 -11.86 13.51
C GLU A 232 12.01 -12.98 13.66
N THR A 233 10.74 -12.60 13.84
CA THR A 233 9.66 -13.59 14.01
C THR A 233 9.34 -14.30 12.70
N PHE A 234 9.35 -13.57 11.61
CA PHE A 234 9.15 -14.13 10.27
C PHE A 234 10.22 -15.18 9.96
N LEU A 235 11.50 -14.87 10.20
CA LEU A 235 12.59 -15.82 9.97
C LEU A 235 12.45 -17.10 10.81
N ARG A 236 12.05 -16.98 12.06
CA ARG A 236 11.81 -18.17 12.91
C ARG A 236 10.67 -19.05 12.40
N LYS A 237 9.66 -18.46 11.76
CA LYS A 237 8.45 -19.15 11.26
C LYS A 237 8.43 -19.33 9.75
N LYS A 238 9.49 -18.97 9.08
CA LYS A 238 9.63 -18.95 7.63
C LYS A 238 9.12 -20.23 6.97
N ASP A 239 9.60 -21.38 7.41
CA ASP A 239 9.25 -22.66 6.79
C ASP A 239 7.75 -22.97 6.92
N ALA A 240 7.15 -22.64 8.06
CA ALA A 240 5.71 -22.80 8.26
C ALA A 240 4.90 -21.86 7.37
N ILE A 241 5.37 -20.60 7.20
CA ILE A 241 4.73 -19.61 6.33
C ILE A 241 4.84 -20.06 4.86
N LEU A 242 6.01 -20.43 4.39
CA LEU A 242 6.22 -20.88 3.00
C LEU A 242 5.44 -22.18 2.71
N ALA A 243 5.35 -23.10 3.68
CA ALA A 243 4.59 -24.34 3.56
C ALA A 243 3.06 -24.12 3.45
N THR A 244 2.55 -22.89 3.65
CA THR A 244 1.13 -22.56 3.37
C THR A 244 0.81 -22.54 1.89
N GLY A 245 1.83 -22.40 1.01
CA GLY A 245 1.68 -22.29 -0.43
C GLY A 245 1.18 -20.92 -0.89
N ILE A 246 1.48 -19.85 -0.13
CA ILE A 246 1.17 -18.47 -0.57
C ILE A 246 1.87 -18.11 -1.88
N ASP A 247 1.28 -17.19 -2.62
CA ASP A 247 1.73 -16.79 -3.96
C ASP A 247 2.74 -15.63 -3.91
N PHE A 248 2.63 -14.75 -2.92
CA PHE A 248 3.51 -13.58 -2.82
C PHE A 248 3.70 -13.09 -1.38
N ILE A 249 4.74 -12.30 -1.20
CA ILE A 249 5.05 -11.55 0.02
C ILE A 249 5.36 -10.11 -0.38
N ASN A 250 4.45 -9.19 -0.06
CA ASN A 250 4.63 -7.75 -0.25
C ASN A 250 5.10 -7.12 1.06
N LEU A 251 6.27 -6.49 1.01
CA LEU A 251 6.88 -5.84 2.16
C LEU A 251 6.82 -4.33 1.98
N ALA A 252 5.79 -3.73 2.55
CA ALA A 252 5.56 -2.30 2.45
C ALA A 252 6.58 -1.51 3.28
N GLU A 253 7.18 -0.49 2.68
CA GLU A 253 7.98 0.46 3.45
C GLU A 253 7.09 1.17 4.47
N LEU A 254 7.45 1.08 5.75
CA LEU A 254 6.72 1.75 6.81
C LEU A 254 6.87 3.26 6.66
N HIS A 255 5.78 3.98 6.81
CA HIS A 255 5.79 5.41 7.01
C HIS A 255 4.89 5.81 8.18
N HIS A 256 5.26 6.88 8.83
CA HIS A 256 4.58 7.35 10.03
C HIS A 256 3.58 8.45 9.75
N THR A 257 2.52 8.43 10.54
CA THR A 257 1.66 9.58 10.80
C THR A 257 2.07 10.22 12.12
N PRO A 258 1.62 11.44 12.45
CA PRO A 258 1.85 12.02 13.77
C PRO A 258 1.48 11.08 14.92
N ASN A 259 0.40 10.30 14.77
CA ASN A 259 -0.09 9.38 15.80
C ASN A 259 0.82 8.17 16.01
N THR A 260 1.50 7.70 14.97
CA THR A 260 2.37 6.52 15.05
C THR A 260 3.81 6.87 15.40
N LEU A 261 4.23 8.11 15.17
CA LEU A 261 5.63 8.53 15.35
C LEU A 261 6.12 8.31 16.79
N GLY A 262 5.26 8.56 17.78
CA GLY A 262 5.59 8.36 19.19
C GLY A 262 5.97 6.91 19.54
N ASN A 263 5.49 5.92 18.79
CA ASN A 263 5.82 4.51 18.99
C ASN A 263 7.23 4.15 18.52
N TYR A 264 7.86 5.04 17.73
CA TYR A 264 9.16 4.83 17.08
C TYR A 264 10.12 5.97 17.39
N TRP A 265 9.86 6.70 18.50
CA TRP A 265 10.72 7.79 18.94
C TRP A 265 12.12 7.25 19.31
N GLY A 266 13.16 7.89 18.83
CA GLY A 266 14.55 7.45 19.01
C GLY A 266 15.08 6.52 17.90
N GLU A 267 14.23 6.13 16.97
CA GLU A 267 14.65 5.40 15.76
C GLU A 267 15.31 6.34 14.74
N ASN A 268 16.17 5.78 13.89
CA ASN A 268 16.73 6.53 12.76
C ASN A 268 15.66 6.74 11.69
N LEU A 269 15.11 7.94 11.65
CA LEU A 269 14.09 8.34 10.69
C LEU A 269 14.68 9.20 9.58
N TYR A 270 14.07 9.19 8.42
CA TYR A 270 14.31 10.14 7.35
C TYR A 270 12.99 10.66 6.78
N VAL A 271 13.03 11.88 6.25
CA VAL A 271 11.89 12.49 5.58
C VAL A 271 12.16 12.43 4.08
N CYS A 272 11.32 11.68 3.36
CA CYS A 272 11.32 11.73 1.92
C CYS A 272 10.88 13.14 1.46
N ARG A 273 11.54 13.70 0.45
CA ARG A 273 11.19 15.04 -0.10
C ARG A 273 9.73 15.18 -0.53
N ARG A 274 9.01 14.07 -0.61
CA ARG A 274 7.60 13.99 -0.92
C ARG A 274 6.68 13.97 0.31
N GLY A 275 7.27 14.03 1.51
CA GLY A 275 6.55 14.20 2.76
C GLY A 275 6.29 12.92 3.57
N TYR A 276 6.76 11.76 3.13
CA TYR A 276 6.71 10.56 3.96
C TYR A 276 7.85 10.53 4.98
N VAL A 277 7.54 10.21 6.23
CA VAL A 277 8.52 9.93 7.29
C VAL A 277 8.63 8.44 7.47
N SER A 278 9.84 7.92 7.42
CA SER A 278 10.08 6.48 7.40
C SER A 278 11.30 6.12 8.23
N PRO A 279 11.28 4.99 8.96
CA PRO A 279 12.50 4.49 9.57
C PRO A 279 13.44 3.94 8.50
N VAL A 280 14.72 4.26 8.63
CA VAL A 280 15.76 3.87 7.66
C VAL A 280 15.81 2.36 7.48
N TRP A 281 15.63 1.61 8.56
CA TRP A 281 15.69 0.15 8.55
C TRP A 281 14.53 -0.53 7.78
N SER A 282 13.39 0.12 7.59
CA SER A 282 12.20 -0.55 7.04
C SER A 282 12.48 -1.20 5.68
N ARG A 283 12.93 -0.42 4.70
CA ARG A 283 13.25 -0.96 3.37
C ARG A 283 14.55 -1.77 3.35
N GLU A 284 15.49 -1.49 4.27
CA GLU A 284 16.70 -2.29 4.39
C GLU A 284 16.40 -3.72 4.83
N LEU A 285 15.44 -3.93 5.76
CA LEU A 285 14.99 -5.25 6.18
C LEU A 285 14.25 -5.97 5.04
N THR A 286 13.45 -5.23 4.27
CA THR A 286 12.81 -5.76 3.05
C THR A 286 13.85 -6.31 2.08
N LEU A 287 14.89 -5.53 1.76
CA LEU A 287 15.96 -5.97 0.85
C LEU A 287 16.75 -7.18 1.41
N LYS A 288 16.96 -7.25 2.71
CA LYS A 288 17.59 -8.41 3.35
C LYS A 288 16.74 -9.66 3.21
N LEU A 289 15.41 -9.54 3.40
CA LEU A 289 14.51 -10.68 3.22
C LEU A 289 14.42 -11.11 1.77
N MET A 290 14.41 -10.16 0.83
CA MET A 290 14.44 -10.45 -0.61
C MET A 290 15.73 -11.18 -1.00
N LYS A 291 16.88 -10.75 -0.46
CA LYS A 291 18.17 -11.46 -0.66
C LYS A 291 18.08 -12.90 -0.20
N GLN A 292 17.55 -13.14 0.97
CA GLN A 292 17.38 -14.49 1.49
C GLN A 292 16.41 -15.31 0.64
N ALA A 293 15.31 -14.71 0.18
CA ALA A 293 14.35 -15.37 -0.70
C ALA A 293 14.98 -15.79 -2.03
N ASP A 294 15.84 -14.95 -2.60
CA ASP A 294 16.61 -15.26 -3.82
C ASP A 294 17.61 -16.38 -3.59
N GLU A 295 18.43 -16.30 -2.54
CA GLU A 295 19.45 -17.29 -2.20
C GLU A 295 18.87 -18.67 -1.87
N GLU A 296 17.72 -18.72 -1.24
CA GLU A 296 17.05 -19.97 -0.85
C GLU A 296 16.03 -20.45 -1.90
N GLY A 297 15.77 -19.67 -2.96
CA GLY A 297 14.84 -20.03 -4.03
C GLY A 297 13.40 -20.19 -3.53
N TRP A 298 12.86 -19.18 -2.80
CA TRP A 298 11.50 -19.25 -2.31
C TRP A 298 10.50 -19.30 -3.46
N ALA A 299 9.43 -20.08 -3.28
CA ALA A 299 8.38 -20.21 -4.30
C ALA A 299 7.56 -18.92 -4.49
N PRO A 300 7.12 -18.21 -3.43
CA PRO A 300 6.35 -16.97 -3.60
C PRO A 300 7.21 -15.85 -4.16
N VAL A 301 6.59 -14.97 -4.97
CA VAL A 301 7.21 -13.68 -5.33
C VAL A 301 7.37 -12.82 -4.08
N VAL A 302 8.58 -12.31 -3.84
CA VAL A 302 8.83 -11.37 -2.76
C VAL A 302 9.13 -10.00 -3.37
N HIS A 303 8.36 -8.99 -3.00
CA HIS A 303 8.50 -7.65 -3.56
C HIS A 303 8.38 -6.54 -2.52
N ASP A 304 8.91 -5.37 -2.83
CA ASP A 304 8.77 -4.18 -2.01
C ASP A 304 7.62 -3.27 -2.50
N CYS A 305 7.09 -2.47 -1.58
CA CYS A 305 6.22 -1.34 -1.88
C CYS A 305 6.80 -0.10 -1.20
N SER A 306 7.64 0.62 -1.93
CA SER A 306 8.34 1.80 -1.38
C SER A 306 7.44 3.02 -1.26
N ASN A 307 7.86 4.00 -0.46
CA ASN A 307 7.17 5.28 -0.35
C ASN A 307 7.21 6.06 -1.68
N HIS A 308 8.25 5.92 -2.47
CA HIS A 308 8.31 6.47 -3.83
C HIS A 308 7.21 5.89 -4.72
N THR A 309 7.01 4.57 -4.68
CA THR A 309 5.94 3.90 -5.43
C THR A 309 4.56 4.38 -4.99
N LYS A 310 4.32 4.47 -3.67
CA LYS A 310 3.04 4.95 -3.12
C LYS A 310 2.74 6.38 -3.59
N PHE A 311 3.72 7.26 -3.49
CA PHE A 311 3.56 8.66 -3.91
C PHE A 311 3.29 8.79 -5.42
N ALA A 312 4.01 8.06 -6.26
CA ALA A 312 3.77 8.06 -7.70
C ALA A 312 2.37 7.55 -8.06
N ARG A 313 1.90 6.49 -7.36
CA ARG A 313 0.53 6.00 -7.49
C ARG A 313 -0.49 7.09 -7.17
N ASP A 314 -0.32 7.77 -6.05
CA ASP A 314 -1.24 8.80 -5.58
C ASP A 314 -1.32 9.97 -6.57
N LEU A 315 -0.21 10.41 -7.12
CA LEU A 315 -0.17 11.41 -8.19
C LEU A 315 -0.92 10.96 -9.44
N ASN A 316 -0.68 9.72 -9.88
CA ASN A 316 -1.36 9.17 -11.05
C ASN A 316 -2.87 9.10 -10.89
N LEU A 317 -3.34 8.64 -9.73
CA LEU A 317 -4.77 8.56 -9.46
C LEU A 317 -5.42 9.94 -9.49
N ARG A 318 -4.71 10.99 -9.05
CA ARG A 318 -5.20 12.36 -9.02
C ARG A 318 -5.14 13.06 -10.37
N ALA A 319 -4.12 12.77 -11.16
CA ALA A 319 -3.94 13.34 -12.49
C ALA A 319 -4.96 12.81 -13.52
N LYS A 320 -5.66 11.72 -13.20
CA LYS A 320 -6.67 11.15 -14.09
C LYS A 320 -8.02 11.82 -13.88
N GLU A 321 -8.37 12.76 -14.74
CA GLU A 321 -9.74 13.28 -14.83
C GLU A 321 -10.74 12.12 -15.06
N GLY A 322 -11.82 12.10 -14.28
CA GLY A 322 -12.86 11.10 -14.39
C GLY A 322 -12.48 9.69 -13.94
N GLY A 323 -11.35 9.54 -13.21
CA GLY A 323 -11.08 8.31 -12.48
C GLY A 323 -12.16 8.06 -11.46
N TRP A 324 -12.62 6.82 -11.40
CA TRP A 324 -13.52 6.32 -10.41
C TRP A 324 -12.97 6.71 -9.08
N PHE A 325 -13.10 7.40 -8.26
CA PHE A 325 -12.47 7.51 -6.96
C PHE A 325 -11.10 8.21 -6.97
N GLY A 326 -11.09 9.43 -7.49
CA GLY A 326 -9.86 10.23 -7.60
C GLY A 326 -9.21 10.65 -6.29
N ALA A 327 -9.67 10.19 -5.13
CA ALA A 327 -9.04 10.50 -3.87
C ALA A 327 -8.00 9.46 -3.47
N SER A 328 -6.85 9.92 -3.04
CA SER A 328 -5.87 9.07 -2.38
C SER A 328 -6.38 8.65 -1.01
N SER A 329 -6.14 7.41 -0.67
CA SER A 329 -6.45 6.85 0.64
C SER A 329 -5.66 7.44 1.81
N TYR A 330 -4.70 8.30 1.54
CA TYR A 330 -3.75 8.80 2.55
C TYR A 330 -3.97 10.25 2.97
N GLY A 331 -5.09 10.87 2.60
CA GLY A 331 -5.52 12.17 3.14
C GLY A 331 -4.51 13.31 3.05
N CYS A 332 -3.55 13.26 2.12
CA CYS A 332 -2.64 14.36 1.96
C CYS A 332 -3.32 15.52 1.23
N GLU A 333 -2.96 16.75 1.56
CA GLU A 333 -3.55 17.97 1.01
C GLU A 333 -3.43 18.14 -0.51
N PHE A 334 -2.71 17.26 -1.19
CA PHE A 334 -2.67 17.17 -2.65
C PHE A 334 -4.05 17.00 -3.29
N ASP A 335 -5.06 16.49 -2.56
CA ASP A 335 -6.44 16.35 -3.05
C ASP A 335 -7.08 17.67 -3.47
N ARG A 336 -6.50 18.79 -3.05
CA ARG A 336 -7.01 20.13 -3.32
C ARG A 336 -6.18 20.92 -4.33
N LEU A 337 -5.06 20.36 -4.80
CA LEU A 337 -4.21 21.06 -5.75
C LEU A 337 -4.71 20.82 -7.18
N PRO A 338 -4.76 21.85 -8.03
CA PRO A 338 -5.05 21.68 -9.43
C PRO A 338 -3.96 20.85 -10.11
N TYR A 339 -4.31 20.21 -11.21
CA TYR A 339 -3.41 19.34 -11.98
C TYR A 339 -2.08 20.03 -12.33
N GLU A 340 -2.13 21.31 -12.70
CA GLU A 340 -0.96 22.10 -13.05
C GLU A 340 0.09 22.17 -11.92
N ALA A 341 -0.33 22.02 -10.67
CA ALA A 341 0.59 21.96 -9.54
C ALA A 341 1.46 20.69 -9.52
N PHE A 342 1.05 19.65 -10.24
CA PHE A 342 1.78 18.38 -10.33
C PHE A 342 2.72 18.32 -11.54
N LEU A 343 2.56 19.19 -12.54
CA LEU A 343 3.38 19.17 -13.75
C LEU A 343 4.89 19.17 -13.49
N PRO A 344 5.44 19.99 -12.56
CA PRO A 344 6.86 19.97 -12.25
C PRO A 344 7.31 18.66 -11.62
N ILE A 345 6.40 17.96 -10.93
CA ILE A 345 6.67 16.67 -10.31
C ILE A 345 6.61 15.56 -11.35
N LEU A 346 5.64 15.61 -12.26
CA LEU A 346 5.47 14.64 -13.34
C LEU A 346 6.60 14.71 -14.37
N SER A 347 7.25 15.86 -14.52
CA SER A 347 8.45 16.03 -15.36
C SER A 347 9.76 15.64 -14.65
N ASP A 348 9.72 15.29 -13.37
CA ASP A 348 10.89 14.80 -12.64
C ASP A 348 11.30 13.42 -13.21
N PRO A 349 12.59 13.20 -13.53
CA PRO A 349 13.09 11.91 -14.00
C PRO A 349 12.71 10.73 -13.12
N ASP A 350 12.51 10.97 -11.84
CA ASP A 350 12.01 9.97 -10.90
C ASP A 350 10.60 9.45 -11.23
N PHE A 351 9.83 10.10 -12.08
CA PHE A 351 8.53 9.68 -12.57
C PHE A 351 8.53 9.20 -14.03
N ALA A 352 9.69 9.24 -14.69
CA ALA A 352 9.84 8.81 -16.09
C ALA A 352 9.40 7.35 -16.32
N PHE A 353 9.42 6.53 -15.27
CA PHE A 353 8.98 5.13 -15.34
C PHE A 353 7.52 4.95 -15.80
N LEU A 354 6.70 5.98 -15.67
CA LEU A 354 5.30 5.93 -16.11
C LEU A 354 5.17 5.78 -17.63
N SER A 355 6.24 6.13 -18.36
CA SER A 355 6.32 6.01 -19.81
C SER A 355 7.05 4.75 -20.29
N GLU A 356 7.75 4.03 -19.41
CA GLU A 356 8.61 2.90 -19.79
C GLU A 356 7.92 1.54 -19.70
N GLU A 357 6.86 1.40 -18.89
CA GLU A 357 6.10 0.17 -18.80
C GLU A 357 5.08 0.06 -19.94
N PRO A 358 4.92 -1.12 -20.54
CA PRO A 358 3.89 -1.31 -21.55
C PRO A 358 2.52 -1.08 -20.92
N LEU A 359 1.78 -0.13 -21.49
CA LEU A 359 0.42 0.15 -21.06
C LEU A 359 -0.48 -1.05 -21.28
N PRO A 360 -1.45 -1.31 -20.38
CA PRO A 360 -2.49 -2.29 -20.65
C PRO A 360 -3.17 -2.01 -21.99
N ALA A 361 -3.59 -3.05 -22.69
CA ALA A 361 -4.22 -2.90 -23.98
C ALA A 361 -5.37 -1.87 -23.95
N GLY A 362 -5.29 -0.85 -24.80
CA GLY A 362 -6.27 0.23 -24.88
C GLY A 362 -5.86 1.54 -24.18
N TYR A 363 -4.71 1.58 -23.53
CA TYR A 363 -4.14 2.81 -22.95
C TYR A 363 -3.06 3.41 -23.85
N ARG A 364 -2.96 4.73 -23.88
CA ARG A 364 -1.88 5.47 -24.54
C ARG A 364 -0.99 6.12 -23.49
N PRO A 365 0.30 6.42 -23.80
CA PRO A 365 1.19 7.13 -22.85
C PRO A 365 0.58 8.40 -22.28
N GLY A 366 -0.14 9.18 -23.07
CA GLY A 366 -0.86 10.38 -22.62
C GLY A 366 -2.03 10.12 -21.66
N ASP A 367 -2.57 8.91 -21.62
CA ASP A 367 -3.67 8.57 -20.73
C ASP A 367 -3.19 8.34 -19.27
N LEU A 368 -1.88 8.17 -19.06
CA LEU A 368 -1.29 7.98 -17.74
C LEU A 368 -0.73 9.28 -17.14
N VAL A 369 -0.41 10.23 -17.98
CA VAL A 369 0.30 11.45 -17.61
C VAL A 369 -0.59 12.69 -17.73
N LEU A 370 -1.65 12.62 -18.50
CA LEU A 370 -2.58 13.74 -18.76
C LEU A 370 -4.00 13.37 -18.43
#